data_d4a226f781087a13896764f03d2065ad
#
_entry.id   d4a226f781087a13896764f03d2065ad
#
_cell.length_a   1.000
_cell.length_b   1.000
_cell.length_c   1.000
_cell.angle_alpha   90.00
_cell.angle_beta   90.00
_cell.angle_gamma   90.00
#
_symmetry.space_group_name_H-M   'P 1'
#
loop_
_entity.id
_entity.type
_entity.pdbx_description
1 polymer ?
#
loop_
_entity_poly.entity_id
_entity_poly.type
_entity_poly.pdbx_seq_one_letter_code
_entity_poly.pdbx_strand_id
1 'polypeptide(L)'
;MKNWTRLAAAMFVCCIAAVSCSKGGEDPFLKIESQTTFSVAAENASGEIKISSNVAWTISGATKWCTPEVTSGSGSRTVALTITDNDTRNPRSATLTVASSQGKYAINVSQEGNMNLNFYEEGSYKAVEINRQSNAVNIVIMGDGFILDDLTDGGAYDQALDRAREAFFDIEPFRSYRDHFNVYYVYAESKQRGATYGYGYDGSTRQNFASAVRNTAFSAAFTQEANSTATSCDYQKVFNYARRVPVMKQGADIVLDSDGNPVSGAITDPDNIINKTVIILVINDQRYAGTCIMYGSGACIGMCPMSTSPGTMSFEATLRHEVGGHGFGRFADEYIYYDEALPSSGGSYNATNLAAWQGIGQYLNVSLANVTDQAPSNWQPFLADPETYPEVGFFEGACTYAKGIWRAEQNSIMNDNVRYFNGPQAYFIYRKIKTLSNETPSWEEFVANDAARIREQANANSATVQNALGAGEKFIPLAPPILIGMPQ
;
A
#
# COMPACT_ATOMS: atom_id res chain seq x y z
N MET A 1 -66.57 13.25 10.06
CA MET A 1 -67.42 13.37 11.26
C MET A 1 -66.53 13.91 12.37
N LYS A 2 -66.60 15.24 12.67
CA LYS A 2 -67.20 15.83 13.86
C LYS A 2 -66.50 15.33 15.15
N ASN A 3 -65.99 16.14 16.09
CA ASN A 3 -66.29 17.47 16.63
C ASN A 3 -65.06 17.90 17.48
N TRP A 4 -64.53 19.07 17.53
CA TRP A 4 -64.90 20.31 18.21
C TRP A 4 -65.25 20.20 19.70
N THR A 5 -64.43 20.84 20.58
CA THR A 5 -64.83 21.80 21.64
C THR A 5 -63.57 22.32 22.31
N ARG A 6 -63.21 23.53 22.29
CA ARG A 6 -63.53 24.85 22.85
C ARG A 6 -63.71 24.89 24.38
N LEU A 7 -63.01 25.86 24.95
CA LEU A 7 -63.30 26.81 26.05
C LEU A 7 -62.23 26.75 27.14
N ALA A 8 -61.83 27.79 27.87
CA ALA A 8 -62.09 29.24 27.83
C ALA A 8 -61.03 29.92 28.73
N ALA A 9 -60.90 31.18 28.57
CA ALA A 9 -60.02 32.12 29.31
C ALA A 9 -60.44 32.29 30.77
N ALA A 10 -59.47 32.54 31.64
CA ALA A 10 -59.67 33.33 32.84
C ALA A 10 -58.48 34.27 33.07
N MET A 11 -58.79 35.53 32.89
CA MET A 11 -57.94 36.69 33.18
C MET A 11 -57.92 36.89 34.70
N PHE A 12 -56.70 36.87 35.30
CA PHE A 12 -56.53 37.40 36.67
C PHE A 12 -55.45 38.49 36.65
N VAL A 13 -55.91 39.77 36.68
CA VAL A 13 -55.06 40.93 36.86
C VAL A 13 -54.73 41.05 38.32
N CYS A 14 -53.44 40.84 38.66
CA CYS A 14 -52.95 41.21 39.99
C CYS A 14 -51.76 42.17 39.77
N CYS A 15 -52.07 43.46 39.99
CA CYS A 15 -51.05 44.51 40.07
C CYS A 15 -50.18 44.23 41.35
N ILE A 16 -48.99 43.83 41.17
CA ILE A 16 -47.95 43.90 42.23
C ILE A 16 -46.88 44.84 41.70
N ALA A 17 -46.74 45.97 42.34
CA ALA A 17 -45.65 46.92 42.11
C ALA A 17 -44.34 46.21 42.49
N ALA A 18 -43.58 45.77 41.53
CA ALA A 18 -42.23 45.31 41.75
C ALA A 18 -41.31 46.52 41.82
N VAL A 19 -40.77 46.74 42.99
CA VAL A 19 -39.62 47.61 43.19
C VAL A 19 -38.47 47.01 42.42
N SER A 20 -38.09 47.62 41.31
CA SER A 20 -36.91 47.29 40.54
C SER A 20 -35.66 47.66 41.35
N CYS A 21 -35.10 46.70 42.06
CA CYS A 21 -33.68 46.77 42.44
C CYS A 21 -32.88 46.46 41.16
N SER A 22 -32.43 47.49 40.47
CA SER A 22 -31.41 47.40 39.46
C SER A 22 -30.10 46.95 40.12
N LYS A 23 -29.86 45.64 40.23
CA LYS A 23 -28.49 45.16 40.26
C LYS A 23 -27.87 45.49 38.92
N GLY A 24 -26.99 46.48 38.94
CA GLY A 24 -26.17 46.83 37.78
C GLY A 24 -25.31 45.65 37.37
N GLY A 25 -25.85 44.74 36.56
CA GLY A 25 -25.07 43.74 35.84
C GLY A 25 -24.46 44.46 34.65
N GLU A 26 -23.20 44.28 34.42
CA GLU A 26 -22.57 44.76 33.18
C GLU A 26 -23.32 44.18 31.96
N ASP A 27 -23.47 45.00 30.95
CA ASP A 27 -24.08 44.55 29.68
C ASP A 27 -23.34 43.33 29.14
N PRO A 28 -24.01 42.36 28.50
CA PRO A 28 -23.39 41.21 27.92
C PRO A 28 -22.31 41.62 26.93
N PHE A 29 -21.11 41.05 27.05
CA PHE A 29 -20.00 41.36 26.16
C PHE A 29 -19.10 40.13 25.88
N LEU A 30 -18.42 40.19 24.71
CA LEU A 30 -17.30 39.33 24.31
C LEU A 30 -16.24 40.24 23.69
N LYS A 31 -14.98 40.05 24.11
CA LYS A 31 -13.79 40.74 23.54
C LYS A 31 -12.62 39.75 23.50
N ILE A 32 -11.73 39.95 22.53
CA ILE A 32 -10.43 39.27 22.48
C ILE A 32 -9.37 40.28 22.92
N GLU A 33 -8.69 39.99 24.01
CA GLU A 33 -7.65 40.86 24.59
C GLU A 33 -6.24 40.48 24.08
N SER A 34 -6.06 39.27 23.49
CA SER A 34 -4.85 38.89 22.80
C SER A 34 -4.84 39.40 21.35
N GLN A 35 -3.70 39.32 20.68
CA GLN A 35 -3.67 39.48 19.24
C GLN A 35 -4.62 38.49 18.54
N THR A 36 -5.19 38.88 17.42
CA THR A 36 -6.05 38.02 16.59
C THR A 36 -5.33 37.44 15.37
N THR A 37 -4.04 37.74 15.22
CA THR A 37 -3.17 37.17 14.19
C THR A 37 -1.88 36.78 14.84
N PHE A 38 -1.53 35.48 14.70
CA PHE A 38 -0.30 34.87 15.20
C PHE A 38 0.56 34.45 14.02
N SER A 39 1.83 34.86 14.05
CA SER A 39 2.86 34.27 13.19
C SER A 39 3.81 33.50 14.10
N VAL A 40 3.91 32.21 13.89
CA VAL A 40 4.67 31.30 14.76
C VAL A 40 5.72 30.54 13.99
N ALA A 41 6.79 30.14 14.68
CA ALA A 41 7.87 29.34 14.10
C ALA A 41 7.38 27.95 13.67
N ALA A 42 8.16 27.29 12.82
CA ALA A 42 7.89 25.94 12.36
C ALA A 42 7.90 24.90 13.50
N GLU A 43 8.78 25.09 14.48
CA GLU A 43 9.01 24.16 15.59
C GLU A 43 8.80 24.83 16.94
N ASN A 44 8.42 24.03 17.93
CA ASN A 44 8.20 24.45 19.33
C ASN A 44 7.25 25.64 19.47
N ALA A 45 6.27 25.75 18.57
CA ALA A 45 5.33 26.86 18.54
C ALA A 45 4.24 26.71 19.62
N SER A 46 3.83 27.84 20.18
CA SER A 46 2.71 27.93 21.12
C SER A 46 1.93 29.22 20.90
N GLY A 47 0.73 29.26 21.41
CA GLY A 47 -0.11 30.46 21.36
C GLY A 47 -1.15 30.45 22.46
N GLU A 48 -1.78 31.60 22.70
CA GLU A 48 -2.88 31.72 23.63
C GLU A 48 -3.93 32.73 23.16
N ILE A 49 -5.19 32.46 23.40
CA ILE A 49 -6.30 33.38 23.14
C ILE A 49 -6.80 33.88 24.48
N LYS A 50 -6.71 35.22 24.72
CA LYS A 50 -7.25 35.84 25.93
C LYS A 50 -8.67 36.33 25.62
N ILE A 51 -9.65 35.63 26.16
CA ILE A 51 -11.06 35.93 26.03
C ILE A 51 -11.50 36.71 27.27
N SER A 52 -12.06 37.88 27.08
CA SER A 52 -12.75 38.67 28.11
C SER A 52 -14.26 38.65 27.79
N SER A 53 -15.06 38.10 28.71
CA SER A 53 -16.48 37.88 28.46
C SER A 53 -17.24 37.72 29.78
N ASN A 54 -18.53 38.10 29.78
CA ASN A 54 -19.47 37.72 30.84
C ASN A 54 -20.61 36.82 30.34
N VAL A 55 -20.45 36.28 29.12
CA VAL A 55 -21.39 35.33 28.48
C VAL A 55 -20.68 34.04 28.09
N ALA A 56 -21.45 33.01 27.71
CA ALA A 56 -20.92 31.76 27.15
C ALA A 56 -20.37 32.00 25.73
N TRP A 57 -19.30 31.30 25.41
CA TRP A 57 -18.63 31.35 24.11
C TRP A 57 -18.18 29.98 23.63
N THR A 58 -17.93 29.87 22.34
CA THR A 58 -17.39 28.66 21.66
C THR A 58 -16.19 28.99 20.78
N ILE A 59 -15.32 28.04 20.57
CA ILE A 59 -14.21 28.12 19.59
C ILE A 59 -14.40 27.00 18.55
N SER A 60 -14.36 27.34 17.28
CA SER A 60 -14.46 26.44 16.13
C SER A 60 -13.32 26.69 15.14
N GLY A 61 -13.17 25.82 14.13
CA GLY A 61 -12.12 25.94 13.10
C GLY A 61 -10.78 25.30 13.48
N ALA A 62 -10.74 24.48 14.54
CA ALA A 62 -9.55 23.69 14.90
C ALA A 62 -9.11 22.79 13.73
N THR A 63 -7.80 22.67 13.57
CA THR A 63 -7.15 21.76 12.60
C THR A 63 -6.34 20.71 13.36
N LYS A 64 -5.84 19.66 12.66
CA LYS A 64 -5.00 18.64 13.29
C LYS A 64 -3.72 19.21 13.93
N TRP A 65 -3.23 20.34 13.43
CA TRP A 65 -1.98 20.93 13.88
C TRP A 65 -2.14 22.18 14.77
N CYS A 66 -3.35 22.76 14.84
CA CYS A 66 -3.67 23.94 15.68
C CYS A 66 -4.98 23.69 16.40
N THR A 67 -4.91 23.34 17.68
CA THR A 67 -6.06 22.96 18.51
C THR A 67 -6.13 23.80 19.78
N PRO A 68 -7.29 24.38 20.15
CA PRO A 68 -7.45 25.02 21.44
C PRO A 68 -7.62 23.98 22.56
N GLU A 69 -7.09 24.28 23.75
CA GLU A 69 -7.23 23.46 24.97
C GLU A 69 -8.69 23.14 25.28
N VAL A 70 -9.58 24.09 25.03
CA VAL A 70 -11.04 23.92 25.19
C VAL A 70 -11.76 24.57 24.01
N THR A 71 -12.90 23.99 23.62
CA THR A 71 -13.74 24.49 22.51
C THR A 71 -14.95 25.31 22.97
N SER A 72 -15.17 25.46 24.29
CA SER A 72 -16.24 26.25 24.84
C SER A 72 -15.93 26.69 26.28
N GLY A 73 -16.63 27.76 26.72
CA GLY A 73 -16.53 28.25 28.09
C GLY A 73 -17.55 29.33 28.37
N SER A 74 -17.48 29.91 29.58
CA SER A 74 -18.24 31.09 29.99
C SER A 74 -17.36 31.99 30.83
N GLY A 75 -17.58 33.31 30.72
CA GLY A 75 -16.75 34.29 31.40
C GLY A 75 -15.37 34.45 30.76
N SER A 76 -14.50 35.23 31.40
CA SER A 76 -13.14 35.47 30.92
C SER A 76 -12.22 34.27 31.15
N ARG A 77 -11.42 33.97 30.12
CA ARG A 77 -10.46 32.84 30.17
C ARG A 77 -9.32 33.05 29.18
N THR A 78 -8.13 32.60 29.57
CA THR A 78 -7.03 32.37 28.65
C THR A 78 -7.10 30.92 28.16
N VAL A 79 -7.14 30.72 26.86
CA VAL A 79 -7.18 29.41 26.22
C VAL A 79 -5.86 29.17 25.50
N ALA A 80 -5.12 28.15 25.92
CA ALA A 80 -3.88 27.75 25.26
C ALA A 80 -4.17 27.11 23.90
N LEU A 81 -3.28 27.36 22.92
CA LEU A 81 -3.27 26.68 21.63
C LEU A 81 -2.13 25.67 21.59
N THR A 82 -2.45 24.41 21.34
CA THR A 82 -1.48 23.39 20.97
C THR A 82 -1.20 23.51 19.49
N ILE A 83 0.05 23.81 19.13
CA ILE A 83 0.53 23.95 17.75
C ILE A 83 1.63 22.92 17.57
N THR A 84 1.39 21.91 16.70
CA THR A 84 2.40 20.88 16.42
C THR A 84 3.44 21.43 15.46
N ASP A 85 4.64 20.86 15.47
CA ASP A 85 5.72 21.22 14.55
C ASP A 85 5.27 21.03 13.10
N ASN A 86 5.77 21.93 12.22
CA ASN A 86 5.53 21.84 10.79
C ASN A 86 6.62 20.94 10.18
N ASP A 87 6.23 19.79 9.70
CA ASP A 87 7.07 18.78 9.08
C ASP A 87 7.30 19.00 7.56
N THR A 88 6.93 20.20 7.06
CA THR A 88 7.12 20.58 5.66
C THR A 88 7.80 21.95 5.52
N ARG A 89 8.37 22.21 4.35
CA ARG A 89 8.91 23.55 4.02
C ARG A 89 7.85 24.59 3.71
N ASN A 90 6.60 24.17 3.54
CA ASN A 90 5.53 25.09 3.18
C ASN A 90 4.90 25.69 4.45
N PRO A 91 4.72 27.01 4.51
CA PRO A 91 3.96 27.61 5.59
C PRO A 91 2.50 27.11 5.56
N ARG A 92 1.88 27.07 6.73
CA ARG A 92 0.46 26.66 6.86
C ARG A 92 -0.31 27.64 7.70
N SER A 93 -1.63 27.71 7.50
CA SER A 93 -2.48 28.62 8.24
C SER A 93 -3.76 27.95 8.71
N ALA A 94 -4.30 28.44 9.83
CA ALA A 94 -5.59 28.06 10.38
C ALA A 94 -6.33 29.30 10.84
N THR A 95 -7.66 29.28 10.76
CA THR A 95 -8.53 30.33 11.29
C THR A 95 -9.45 29.71 12.33
N LEU A 96 -9.25 30.07 13.60
CA LEU A 96 -10.16 29.74 14.68
C LEU A 96 -11.20 30.85 14.80
N THR A 97 -12.43 30.51 15.15
CA THR A 97 -13.51 31.48 15.37
C THR A 97 -13.99 31.39 16.81
N VAL A 98 -13.81 32.47 17.58
CA VAL A 98 -14.43 32.64 18.91
C VAL A 98 -15.78 33.31 18.71
N ALA A 99 -16.85 32.67 19.15
CA ALA A 99 -18.21 33.16 18.94
C ALA A 99 -19.06 33.13 20.21
N SER A 100 -19.93 34.13 20.36
CA SER A 100 -20.99 34.20 21.41
C SER A 100 -22.24 34.84 20.85
N SER A 101 -23.25 35.05 21.70
CA SER A 101 -24.41 35.89 21.37
C SER A 101 -24.04 37.35 21.09
N GLN A 102 -22.84 37.80 21.49
CA GLN A 102 -22.38 39.20 21.39
C GLN A 102 -21.47 39.45 20.16
N GLY A 103 -21.13 38.41 19.41
CA GLY A 103 -20.31 38.57 18.20
C GLY A 103 -19.40 37.42 17.92
N LYS A 104 -18.59 37.61 16.87
CA LYS A 104 -17.59 36.59 16.41
C LYS A 104 -16.27 37.28 16.16
N TYR A 105 -15.19 36.61 16.52
CA TYR A 105 -13.82 37.03 16.28
C TYR A 105 -13.05 35.91 15.55
N ALA A 106 -12.42 36.27 14.44
CA ALA A 106 -11.49 35.36 13.75
C ALA A 106 -10.10 35.49 14.38
N ILE A 107 -9.50 34.35 14.67
CA ILE A 107 -8.13 34.23 15.16
C ILE A 107 -7.33 33.51 14.07
N ASN A 108 -6.45 34.21 13.39
CA ASN A 108 -5.64 33.69 12.31
C ASN A 108 -4.27 33.23 12.86
N VAL A 109 -3.93 32.00 12.61
CA VAL A 109 -2.63 31.42 12.98
C VAL A 109 -1.90 31.05 11.69
N SER A 110 -0.72 31.62 11.47
CA SER A 110 0.19 31.28 10.39
C SER A 110 1.45 30.68 11.00
N GLN A 111 1.82 29.46 10.57
CA GLN A 111 3.03 28.81 10.98
C GLN A 111 4.00 28.76 9.80
N GLU A 112 5.26 29.11 10.07
CA GLU A 112 6.34 29.06 9.08
C GLU A 112 6.59 27.65 8.59
N GLY A 113 7.13 27.51 7.38
CA GLY A 113 7.69 26.28 6.89
C GLY A 113 8.99 25.93 7.61
N ASN A 114 9.24 24.64 7.83
CA ASN A 114 10.46 24.19 8.49
C ASN A 114 11.63 24.13 7.50
N MET A 115 12.50 25.12 7.56
CA MET A 115 13.69 25.20 6.71
C MET A 115 14.86 24.38 7.24
N ASN A 116 14.75 23.77 8.43
CA ASN A 116 15.76 22.93 9.05
C ASN A 116 15.61 21.44 8.71
N LEU A 117 14.59 21.07 7.95
CA LEU A 117 14.39 19.69 7.52
C LEU A 117 15.54 19.23 6.62
N ASN A 118 16.13 18.12 6.99
CA ASN A 118 17.09 17.42 6.14
C ASN A 118 16.33 16.53 5.16
N PHE A 119 16.55 16.75 3.88
CA PHE A 119 15.97 15.96 2.81
C PHE A 119 17.01 14.96 2.30
N TYR A 120 16.53 13.76 1.94
CA TYR A 120 17.37 12.83 1.22
C TYR A 120 17.71 13.39 -0.17
N GLU A 121 18.98 13.26 -0.55
CA GLU A 121 19.41 13.66 -1.88
C GLU A 121 18.82 12.73 -2.95
N GLU A 122 18.51 13.34 -4.10
CA GLU A 122 18.03 12.63 -5.28
C GLU A 122 18.97 11.50 -5.70
N GLY A 123 18.46 10.27 -5.79
CA GLY A 123 19.23 9.07 -6.11
C GLY A 123 20.16 8.58 -4.99
N SER A 124 20.09 9.14 -3.78
CA SER A 124 20.76 8.57 -2.63
C SER A 124 20.12 7.26 -2.20
N TYR A 125 20.83 6.46 -1.40
CA TYR A 125 20.32 5.20 -0.88
C TYR A 125 20.55 5.09 0.63
N LYS A 126 19.74 4.27 1.29
CA LYS A 126 19.85 3.91 2.71
C LYS A 126 19.89 2.38 2.83
N ALA A 127 20.89 1.84 3.48
CA ALA A 127 20.91 0.42 3.87
C ALA A 127 20.06 0.29 5.14
N VAL A 128 18.90 -0.37 5.02
CA VAL A 128 17.90 -0.43 6.10
C VAL A 128 18.07 -1.69 6.94
N GLU A 129 18.24 -2.83 6.27
CA GLU A 129 18.55 -4.10 6.92
C GLU A 129 19.73 -4.74 6.20
N ILE A 130 20.78 -5.03 6.95
CA ILE A 130 21.96 -5.75 6.44
C ILE A 130 22.16 -6.97 7.32
N ASN A 131 21.48 -8.04 6.98
CA ASN A 131 21.51 -9.27 7.74
C ASN A 131 22.68 -10.19 7.34
N ARG A 132 23.16 -10.05 6.08
CA ARG A 132 24.24 -10.86 5.55
C ARG A 132 25.28 -10.02 4.81
N GLN A 133 26.55 -10.31 5.06
CA GLN A 133 27.69 -9.63 4.39
C GLN A 133 27.93 -10.22 2.98
N SER A 134 27.51 -11.47 2.74
CA SER A 134 27.63 -12.15 1.44
C SER A 134 26.44 -13.08 1.22
N ASN A 135 26.16 -13.38 -0.04
CA ASN A 135 25.08 -14.30 -0.44
C ASN A 135 23.71 -13.90 0.12
N ALA A 136 23.45 -12.64 0.29
CA ALA A 136 22.12 -12.16 0.65
C ALA A 136 21.21 -12.10 -0.57
N VAL A 137 19.93 -12.37 -0.37
CA VAL A 137 18.88 -11.94 -1.30
C VAL A 137 18.67 -10.45 -1.12
N ASN A 138 18.80 -9.65 -2.17
CA ASN A 138 18.67 -8.21 -2.05
C ASN A 138 17.26 -7.75 -2.40
N ILE A 139 16.77 -6.80 -1.63
CA ILE A 139 15.52 -6.08 -1.90
C ILE A 139 15.87 -4.60 -2.05
N VAL A 140 15.44 -4.00 -3.15
CA VAL A 140 15.52 -2.55 -3.36
C VAL A 140 14.12 -1.99 -3.42
N ILE A 141 13.81 -1.06 -2.51
CA ILE A 141 12.49 -0.43 -2.43
C ILE A 141 12.65 1.06 -2.78
N MET A 142 11.81 1.56 -3.65
CA MET A 142 11.76 2.97 -4.03
C MET A 142 10.32 3.43 -4.22
N GLY A 143 10.09 4.73 -4.19
CA GLY A 143 8.76 5.32 -4.29
C GLY A 143 8.61 6.19 -5.53
N ASP A 144 7.42 6.21 -6.14
CA ASP A 144 7.03 7.15 -7.19
C ASP A 144 5.85 8.01 -6.75
N GLY A 145 5.80 9.25 -7.22
CA GLY A 145 4.74 10.19 -6.86
C GLY A 145 4.90 10.83 -5.48
N PHE A 146 6.10 10.80 -4.91
CA PHE A 146 6.47 11.53 -3.69
C PHE A 146 7.27 12.78 -4.05
N ILE A 147 6.90 13.93 -3.51
CA ILE A 147 7.60 15.20 -3.75
C ILE A 147 8.68 15.42 -2.68
N LEU A 148 9.49 16.45 -2.86
CA LEU A 148 10.60 16.77 -1.96
C LEU A 148 10.19 16.78 -0.48
N ASP A 149 9.06 17.40 -0.13
CA ASP A 149 8.57 17.48 1.26
C ASP A 149 8.31 16.10 1.90
N ASP A 150 8.13 15.06 1.10
CA ASP A 150 7.92 13.69 1.57
C ASP A 150 9.24 12.96 1.88
N LEU A 151 10.39 13.49 1.36
CA LEU A 151 11.72 12.86 1.40
C LEU A 151 12.54 13.28 2.63
N THR A 152 11.93 13.41 3.77
CA THR A 152 12.62 13.67 5.05
C THR A 152 12.85 12.38 5.82
N ASP A 153 13.81 12.37 6.74
CA ASP A 153 14.03 11.21 7.62
C ASP A 153 12.77 10.93 8.46
N GLY A 154 12.24 9.72 8.34
CA GLY A 154 10.96 9.34 8.94
C GLY A 154 9.72 10.00 8.30
N GLY A 155 9.87 10.72 7.19
CA GLY A 155 8.79 11.35 6.44
C GLY A 155 7.88 10.37 5.70
N ALA A 156 6.97 10.90 4.87
CA ALA A 156 5.97 10.08 4.18
C ALA A 156 6.59 9.05 3.22
N TYR A 157 7.75 9.38 2.64
CA TYR A 157 8.50 8.45 1.80
C TYR A 157 8.99 7.25 2.62
N ASP A 158 9.75 7.49 3.70
CA ASP A 158 10.25 6.42 4.58
C ASP A 158 9.12 5.56 5.13
N GLN A 159 8.02 6.17 5.60
CA GLN A 159 6.84 5.45 6.11
C GLN A 159 6.22 4.53 5.06
N ALA A 160 6.16 4.98 3.80
CA ALA A 160 5.64 4.17 2.71
C ALA A 160 6.55 2.98 2.39
N LEU A 161 7.88 3.20 2.37
CA LEU A 161 8.84 2.13 2.13
C LEU A 161 8.93 1.16 3.30
N ASP A 162 8.86 1.64 4.55
CA ASP A 162 8.78 0.80 5.74
C ASP A 162 7.54 -0.10 5.71
N ARG A 163 6.39 0.47 5.35
CA ARG A 163 5.15 -0.28 5.18
C ARG A 163 5.28 -1.37 4.10
N ALA A 164 5.95 -1.09 2.99
CA ALA A 164 6.21 -2.06 1.92
C ALA A 164 7.16 -3.18 2.40
N ARG A 165 8.24 -2.82 3.09
CA ARG A 165 9.17 -3.78 3.69
C ARG A 165 8.47 -4.73 4.65
N GLU A 166 7.72 -4.19 5.61
CA GLU A 166 7.01 -5.01 6.58
C GLU A 166 5.94 -5.88 5.91
N ALA A 167 5.21 -5.36 4.91
CA ALA A 167 4.23 -6.14 4.16
C ALA A 167 4.86 -7.35 3.45
N PHE A 168 6.07 -7.20 2.89
CA PHE A 168 6.78 -8.28 2.23
C PHE A 168 7.15 -9.40 3.22
N PHE A 169 7.62 -9.04 4.41
CA PHE A 169 8.02 -10.02 5.43
C PHE A 169 6.87 -10.50 6.33
N ASP A 170 5.68 -9.91 6.24
CA ASP A 170 4.54 -10.30 7.07
C ASP A 170 3.73 -11.49 6.48
N ILE A 171 4.42 -12.46 5.89
CA ILE A 171 3.86 -13.71 5.37
C ILE A 171 4.94 -14.81 5.37
N GLU A 172 4.55 -16.06 5.65
CA GLU A 172 5.46 -17.19 5.52
C GLU A 172 5.63 -17.61 4.04
N PRO A 173 6.85 -18.03 3.62
CA PRO A 173 8.04 -18.25 4.43
C PRO A 173 8.97 -17.04 4.57
N PHE A 174 8.65 -15.88 3.99
CA PHE A 174 9.53 -14.70 4.04
C PHE A 174 9.83 -14.24 5.47
N ARG A 175 8.85 -14.33 6.39
CA ARG A 175 9.05 -13.96 7.80
C ARG A 175 10.10 -14.82 8.47
N SER A 176 10.00 -16.14 8.33
CA SER A 176 10.94 -17.09 8.97
C SER A 176 12.35 -17.02 8.38
N TYR A 177 12.50 -16.54 7.16
CA TYR A 177 13.80 -16.43 6.48
C TYR A 177 14.23 -14.98 6.24
N ARG A 178 13.71 -14.01 7.01
CA ARG A 178 14.04 -12.58 6.88
C ARG A 178 15.54 -12.30 7.01
N ASP A 179 16.25 -13.07 7.81
CA ASP A 179 17.70 -12.98 8.00
C ASP A 179 18.53 -13.34 6.76
N HIS A 180 17.92 -13.86 5.69
CA HIS A 180 18.57 -14.13 4.40
C HIS A 180 18.54 -12.90 3.47
N PHE A 181 17.84 -11.84 3.85
CA PHE A 181 17.63 -10.67 3.01
C PHE A 181 18.40 -9.45 3.50
N ASN A 182 18.90 -8.67 2.53
CA ASN A 182 19.34 -7.29 2.76
C ASN A 182 18.36 -6.33 2.08
N VAL A 183 18.02 -5.24 2.75
CA VAL A 183 17.03 -4.26 2.26
C VAL A 183 17.65 -2.90 2.14
N TYR A 184 17.42 -2.27 1.00
CA TYR A 184 17.89 -0.94 0.65
C TYR A 184 16.73 -0.07 0.19
N TYR A 185 16.71 1.18 0.64
CA TYR A 185 15.84 2.22 0.10
C TYR A 185 16.63 3.07 -0.88
N VAL A 186 15.95 3.50 -1.96
CA VAL A 186 16.52 4.47 -2.91
C VAL A 186 15.55 5.63 -3.03
N TYR A 187 16.06 6.84 -2.89
CA TYR A 187 15.25 8.05 -2.85
C TYR A 187 15.12 8.69 -4.23
N ALA A 188 13.90 9.00 -4.62
CA ALA A 188 13.58 9.62 -5.91
C ALA A 188 12.51 10.69 -5.74
N GLU A 189 12.85 11.93 -6.11
CA GLU A 189 11.93 13.06 -6.05
C GLU A 189 11.03 13.10 -7.29
N SER A 190 9.74 13.07 -7.07
CA SER A 190 8.73 13.41 -8.07
C SER A 190 8.40 14.91 -8.05
N LYS A 191 8.10 15.49 -9.22
CA LYS A 191 7.66 16.89 -9.27
C LYS A 191 6.19 17.06 -8.89
N GLN A 192 5.41 15.97 -8.92
CA GLN A 192 3.99 15.94 -8.56
C GLN A 192 3.66 14.67 -7.77
N ARG A 193 2.71 14.78 -6.85
CA ARG A 193 2.19 13.62 -6.10
C ARG A 193 1.25 12.78 -6.94
N GLY A 194 1.23 11.47 -6.64
CA GLY A 194 0.35 10.49 -7.26
C GLY A 194 0.93 9.91 -8.54
N ALA A 195 0.09 9.33 -9.38
CA ALA A 195 0.44 8.70 -10.65
C ALA A 195 -0.41 9.22 -11.79
N THR A 196 0.06 9.03 -13.02
CA THR A 196 -0.71 9.32 -14.24
C THR A 196 -1.89 8.38 -14.36
N TYR A 197 -3.07 8.89 -14.75
CA TYR A 197 -4.26 8.08 -14.98
C TYR A 197 -5.20 8.70 -16.02
N GLY A 198 -5.88 7.85 -16.80
CA GLY A 198 -6.95 8.26 -17.70
C GLY A 198 -8.31 7.75 -17.27
N TYR A 199 -8.37 6.47 -16.88
CA TYR A 199 -9.54 5.85 -16.27
C TYR A 199 -9.11 5.18 -14.99
N GLY A 200 -9.84 5.38 -13.89
CA GLY A 200 -9.56 4.73 -12.63
C GLY A 200 -10.61 3.67 -12.34
N TYR A 201 -10.21 2.66 -11.61
CA TYR A 201 -11.08 1.70 -10.98
C TYR A 201 -11.27 2.12 -9.51
N ASP A 202 -12.51 2.40 -9.10
CA ASP A 202 -12.83 2.84 -7.73
C ASP A 202 -13.22 1.68 -6.79
N GLY A 203 -13.01 0.45 -7.23
CA GLY A 203 -13.37 -0.76 -6.49
C GLY A 203 -14.79 -1.26 -6.72
N SER A 204 -15.69 -0.50 -7.32
CA SER A 204 -17.09 -0.93 -7.49
C SER A 204 -17.73 -0.55 -8.82
N THR A 205 -17.33 0.54 -9.46
CA THR A 205 -17.95 1.04 -10.68
C THR A 205 -16.93 1.66 -11.63
N ARG A 206 -17.23 1.53 -12.91
CA ARG A 206 -16.57 2.21 -14.01
C ARG A 206 -16.84 3.70 -13.89
N GLN A 207 -15.96 4.45 -13.23
CA GLN A 207 -16.07 5.92 -13.24
C GLN A 207 -15.04 6.50 -14.20
N ASN A 208 -15.49 7.42 -15.05
CA ASN A 208 -14.60 8.31 -15.79
C ASN A 208 -14.01 9.30 -14.79
N PHE A 209 -12.80 9.00 -14.30
CA PHE A 209 -12.05 10.04 -13.60
C PHE A 209 -11.52 11.05 -14.62
N ALA A 210 -11.45 12.30 -14.21
CA ALA A 210 -10.72 13.29 -14.99
C ALA A 210 -9.30 12.76 -15.20
N SER A 211 -8.85 12.63 -16.46
CA SER A 211 -7.49 12.22 -16.76
C SER A 211 -6.48 13.20 -16.17
N ALA A 212 -5.42 12.69 -15.58
CA ALA A 212 -4.33 13.51 -15.10
C ALA A 212 -2.99 12.93 -15.51
N VAL A 213 -2.16 13.72 -16.15
CA VAL A 213 -0.76 13.40 -16.40
C VAL A 213 0.04 13.95 -15.24
N ARG A 214 0.86 13.10 -14.60
CA ARG A 214 1.72 13.45 -13.48
C ARG A 214 3.18 13.36 -13.87
N ASN A 215 3.95 14.39 -13.52
CA ASN A 215 5.40 14.37 -13.68
C ASN A 215 6.01 13.73 -12.42
N THR A 216 6.22 12.42 -12.48
CA THR A 216 6.75 11.65 -11.37
C THR A 216 8.13 11.07 -11.67
N ALA A 217 8.83 10.60 -10.66
CA ALA A 217 10.21 10.11 -10.75
C ALA A 217 10.34 8.98 -11.78
N PHE A 218 9.43 8.03 -11.78
CA PHE A 218 9.46 6.84 -12.64
C PHE A 218 8.30 6.77 -13.63
N SER A 219 7.58 7.88 -13.83
CA SER A 219 6.44 7.97 -14.76
C SER A 219 5.37 6.91 -14.50
N ALA A 220 5.14 6.55 -13.24
CA ALA A 220 4.13 5.55 -12.91
C ALA A 220 2.75 5.97 -13.40
N ALA A 221 2.07 5.02 -14.03
CA ALA A 221 0.77 5.23 -14.62
C ALA A 221 -0.15 4.03 -14.40
N PHE A 222 -1.44 4.31 -14.21
CA PHE A 222 -2.49 3.29 -14.34
C PHE A 222 -2.84 3.14 -15.80
N THR A 223 -3.13 1.92 -16.23
CA THR A 223 -3.60 1.71 -17.60
C THR A 223 -4.87 2.50 -17.87
N GLN A 224 -5.01 2.99 -19.08
CA GLN A 224 -6.19 3.73 -19.51
C GLN A 224 -7.36 2.84 -19.92
N GLU A 225 -7.18 1.53 -19.91
CA GLU A 225 -8.25 0.59 -20.19
C GLU A 225 -9.22 0.51 -18.99
N ALA A 226 -10.49 0.60 -19.32
CA ALA A 226 -11.54 0.52 -18.33
C ALA A 226 -11.54 -0.86 -17.62
N ASN A 227 -11.63 -0.86 -16.29
CA ASN A 227 -11.59 -2.01 -15.41
C ASN A 227 -10.24 -2.76 -15.36
N SER A 228 -9.18 -2.19 -15.86
CA SER A 228 -7.85 -2.75 -15.68
C SER A 228 -7.26 -2.29 -14.35
N THR A 229 -6.63 -3.22 -13.65
CA THR A 229 -5.83 -2.98 -12.45
C THR A 229 -4.33 -2.91 -12.78
N ALA A 230 -3.97 -2.90 -14.07
CA ALA A 230 -2.58 -2.86 -14.50
C ALA A 230 -1.94 -1.48 -14.28
N THR A 231 -0.67 -1.51 -13.90
CA THR A 231 0.19 -0.34 -13.76
C THR A 231 1.41 -0.46 -14.66
N SER A 232 2.04 0.66 -14.97
CA SER A 232 3.28 0.73 -15.74
C SER A 232 4.22 1.79 -15.17
N CYS A 233 5.50 1.74 -15.54
CA CYS A 233 6.50 2.76 -15.19
C CYS A 233 7.61 2.81 -16.24
N ASP A 234 8.55 3.73 -16.09
CA ASP A 234 9.83 3.74 -16.82
C ASP A 234 10.78 2.70 -16.19
N TYR A 235 10.75 1.48 -16.73
CA TYR A 235 11.53 0.34 -16.22
C TYR A 235 13.03 0.59 -16.26
N GLN A 236 13.53 1.25 -17.32
CA GLN A 236 14.94 1.60 -17.44
C GLN A 236 15.38 2.50 -16.29
N LYS A 237 14.56 3.49 -15.96
CA LYS A 237 14.85 4.41 -14.87
C LYS A 237 14.81 3.72 -13.50
N VAL A 238 13.88 2.81 -13.28
CA VAL A 238 13.80 1.99 -12.06
C VAL A 238 15.10 1.18 -11.88
N PHE A 239 15.58 0.50 -12.92
CA PHE A 239 16.84 -0.23 -12.87
C PHE A 239 18.05 0.68 -12.62
N ASN A 240 18.10 1.85 -13.27
CA ASN A 240 19.17 2.82 -13.08
C ASN A 240 19.23 3.34 -11.64
N TYR A 241 18.06 3.49 -10.99
CA TYR A 241 18.00 3.88 -9.58
C TYR A 241 18.38 2.72 -8.65
N ALA A 242 17.93 1.51 -8.91
CA ALA A 242 18.35 0.34 -8.15
C ALA A 242 19.89 0.20 -8.14
N ARG A 243 20.55 0.48 -9.26
CA ARG A 243 22.03 0.44 -9.37
C ARG A 243 22.75 1.58 -8.64
N ARG A 244 22.05 2.53 -8.00
CA ARG A 244 22.66 3.48 -7.06
C ARG A 244 23.17 2.76 -5.79
N VAL A 245 22.58 1.66 -5.41
CA VAL A 245 23.06 0.82 -4.30
C VAL A 245 24.34 0.12 -4.74
N PRO A 246 25.47 0.24 -3.99
CA PRO A 246 26.78 -0.26 -4.43
C PRO A 246 26.81 -1.74 -4.81
N VAL A 247 26.13 -2.60 -4.04
CA VAL A 247 26.08 -4.03 -4.34
C VAL A 247 25.36 -4.33 -5.66
N MET A 248 24.43 -3.49 -6.09
CA MET A 248 23.71 -3.62 -7.35
C MET A 248 24.54 -3.26 -8.58
N LYS A 249 25.74 -2.72 -8.42
CA LYS A 249 26.65 -2.39 -9.53
C LYS A 249 27.43 -3.59 -10.05
N GLN A 250 27.29 -4.75 -9.44
CA GLN A 250 27.89 -5.99 -9.92
C GLN A 250 27.14 -6.50 -11.17
N GLY A 251 27.89 -6.81 -12.22
CA GLY A 251 27.33 -7.23 -13.51
C GLY A 251 27.12 -6.07 -14.47
N ALA A 252 26.68 -6.38 -15.68
CA ALA A 252 26.43 -5.40 -16.74
C ALA A 252 25.20 -4.54 -16.45
N ASP A 253 25.17 -3.32 -16.99
CA ASP A 253 23.98 -2.47 -16.92
C ASP A 253 22.83 -3.10 -17.70
N ILE A 254 21.62 -2.97 -17.16
CA ILE A 254 20.39 -3.36 -17.87
C ILE A 254 20.04 -2.22 -18.81
N VAL A 255 20.09 -2.49 -20.10
CA VAL A 255 19.65 -1.58 -21.16
C VAL A 255 18.40 -2.17 -21.79
N LEU A 256 17.34 -1.39 -21.86
CA LEU A 256 16.07 -1.77 -22.48
C LEU A 256 15.90 -1.02 -23.79
N ASP A 257 15.21 -1.63 -24.76
CA ASP A 257 14.70 -0.94 -25.94
C ASP A 257 13.47 -0.09 -25.62
N SER A 258 12.88 0.54 -26.65
CA SER A 258 11.68 1.38 -26.49
C SER A 258 10.46 0.60 -26.00
N ASP A 259 10.44 -0.71 -26.17
CA ASP A 259 9.32 -1.58 -25.81
C ASP A 259 9.54 -2.25 -24.43
N GLY A 260 10.64 -1.88 -23.75
CA GLY A 260 11.01 -2.42 -22.44
C GLY A 260 11.70 -3.78 -22.48
N ASN A 261 12.04 -4.31 -23.69
CA ASN A 261 12.77 -5.56 -23.81
C ASN A 261 14.27 -5.33 -23.55
N PRO A 262 14.97 -6.30 -22.93
CA PRO A 262 16.41 -6.21 -22.75
C PRO A 262 17.12 -6.17 -24.10
N VAL A 263 17.96 -5.16 -24.29
CA VAL A 263 18.88 -5.15 -25.43
C VAL A 263 19.92 -6.25 -25.18
N SER A 264 20.23 -7.02 -26.23
CA SER A 264 21.05 -8.23 -26.14
C SER A 264 22.34 -8.00 -25.34
N GLY A 265 22.55 -8.84 -24.34
CA GLY A 265 23.76 -8.89 -23.50
C GLY A 265 23.59 -8.37 -22.05
N ALA A 266 22.61 -7.53 -21.77
CA ALA A 266 22.52 -6.84 -20.47
C ALA A 266 21.79 -7.66 -19.37
N ILE A 267 20.71 -8.37 -19.69
CA ILE A 267 19.98 -9.23 -18.73
C ILE A 267 20.29 -10.73 -18.94
N THR A 268 20.98 -11.11 -20.00
CA THR A 268 21.28 -12.51 -20.31
C THR A 268 22.40 -13.09 -19.46
N ASP A 269 23.11 -12.26 -18.70
CA ASP A 269 24.12 -12.74 -17.75
C ASP A 269 23.41 -13.27 -16.47
N PRO A 270 23.35 -14.59 -16.23
CA PRO A 270 22.68 -15.15 -15.07
C PRO A 270 23.33 -14.75 -13.74
N ASP A 271 24.58 -14.27 -13.78
CA ASP A 271 25.31 -13.81 -12.59
C ASP A 271 25.08 -12.34 -12.28
N ASN A 272 24.36 -11.61 -13.13
CA ASN A 272 23.99 -10.23 -12.85
C ASN A 272 23.15 -10.16 -11.57
N ILE A 273 23.61 -9.39 -10.60
CA ILE A 273 22.98 -9.26 -9.29
C ILE A 273 21.50 -8.82 -9.39
N ILE A 274 21.14 -8.03 -10.38
CA ILE A 274 19.76 -7.57 -10.62
C ILE A 274 18.81 -8.76 -10.85
N ASN A 275 19.27 -9.84 -11.49
CA ASN A 275 18.47 -11.04 -11.72
C ASN A 275 18.15 -11.84 -10.43
N LYS A 276 18.87 -11.53 -9.36
CA LYS A 276 18.74 -12.14 -8.02
C LYS A 276 18.12 -11.14 -7.01
N THR A 277 17.68 -9.95 -7.49
CA THR A 277 17.19 -8.85 -6.66
C THR A 277 15.69 -8.66 -6.85
N VAL A 278 14.99 -8.42 -5.76
CA VAL A 278 13.58 -7.99 -5.79
C VAL A 278 13.54 -6.47 -5.81
N ILE A 279 12.88 -5.89 -6.81
CA ILE A 279 12.67 -4.44 -6.87
C ILE A 279 11.20 -4.14 -6.62
N ILE A 280 10.95 -3.27 -5.64
CA ILE A 280 9.61 -2.83 -5.25
C ILE A 280 9.47 -1.35 -5.59
N LEU A 281 8.50 -1.01 -6.42
CA LEU A 281 8.11 0.37 -6.70
C LEU A 281 6.77 0.67 -6.00
N VAL A 282 6.84 1.43 -4.91
CA VAL A 282 5.67 1.92 -4.18
C VAL A 282 5.12 3.15 -4.89
N ILE A 283 3.87 3.12 -5.32
CA ILE A 283 3.24 4.23 -6.02
C ILE A 283 2.37 5.00 -5.02
N ASN A 284 2.62 6.30 -4.86
CA ASN A 284 1.88 7.19 -3.96
C ASN A 284 0.50 7.54 -4.51
N ASP A 285 -0.34 6.53 -4.69
CA ASP A 285 -1.74 6.67 -5.11
C ASP A 285 -2.60 5.65 -4.35
N GLN A 286 -3.83 6.02 -4.02
CA GLN A 286 -4.71 5.22 -3.16
C GLN A 286 -5.59 4.22 -3.93
N ARG A 287 -5.48 4.13 -5.25
CA ARG A 287 -6.27 3.21 -6.05
C ARG A 287 -5.80 1.79 -5.89
N TYR A 288 -6.77 0.87 -5.91
CA TYR A 288 -6.47 -0.55 -5.98
C TYR A 288 -6.00 -0.90 -7.39
N ALA A 289 -4.76 -1.33 -7.48
CA ALA A 289 -4.10 -1.83 -8.68
C ALA A 289 -2.77 -2.49 -8.26
N GLY A 290 -2.15 -3.21 -9.16
CA GLY A 290 -0.83 -3.79 -9.00
C GLY A 290 -0.42 -4.49 -10.29
N THR A 291 0.88 -4.58 -10.53
CA THR A 291 1.43 -5.35 -11.65
C THR A 291 2.89 -5.68 -11.36
N CYS A 292 3.26 -6.92 -11.58
CA CYS A 292 4.66 -7.31 -11.59
C CYS A 292 5.17 -7.42 -13.03
N ILE A 293 6.33 -6.83 -13.31
CA ILE A 293 7.08 -7.11 -14.52
C ILE A 293 8.10 -8.18 -14.20
N MET A 294 8.06 -9.24 -14.98
CA MET A 294 8.92 -10.40 -14.85
C MET A 294 9.79 -10.56 -16.09
N TYR A 295 11.09 -10.56 -15.92
CA TYR A 295 12.05 -10.83 -17.01
C TYR A 295 12.46 -12.30 -16.99
N GLY A 296 12.67 -12.87 -18.17
CA GLY A 296 13.13 -14.26 -18.31
C GLY A 296 14.44 -14.55 -17.59
N SER A 297 15.28 -13.53 -17.41
CA SER A 297 16.54 -13.61 -16.67
C SER A 297 16.39 -13.79 -15.16
N GLY A 298 15.23 -13.47 -14.59
CA GLY A 298 15.00 -13.46 -13.15
C GLY A 298 14.76 -12.08 -12.54
N ALA A 299 15.14 -10.99 -13.21
CA ALA A 299 14.82 -9.63 -12.76
C ALA A 299 13.31 -9.41 -12.67
N CYS A 300 12.88 -8.58 -11.73
CA CYS A 300 11.47 -8.21 -11.58
C CYS A 300 11.32 -6.79 -11.03
N ILE A 301 10.18 -6.18 -11.32
CA ILE A 301 9.72 -4.92 -10.71
C ILE A 301 8.26 -5.12 -10.29
N GLY A 302 8.00 -5.16 -9.00
CA GLY A 302 6.63 -5.16 -8.47
C GLY A 302 6.16 -3.73 -8.25
N MET A 303 5.12 -3.31 -8.95
CA MET A 303 4.53 -1.97 -8.87
C MET A 303 3.27 -2.02 -7.99
N CYS A 304 3.31 -1.36 -6.84
CA CYS A 304 2.27 -1.46 -5.83
C CYS A 304 1.76 -0.08 -5.41
N PRO A 305 0.59 0.36 -5.91
CA PRO A 305 -0.08 1.55 -5.40
C PRO A 305 -0.50 1.36 -3.94
N MET A 306 -0.43 2.44 -3.15
CA MET A 306 -0.79 2.47 -1.72
C MET A 306 -2.31 2.42 -1.52
N SER A 307 -2.95 1.35 -2.02
CA SER A 307 -4.39 1.16 -1.93
C SER A 307 -4.91 1.35 -0.51
N THR A 308 -6.03 2.06 -0.38
CA THR A 308 -6.79 2.20 0.88
C THR A 308 -7.96 1.23 0.96
N SER A 309 -8.16 0.37 -0.04
CA SER A 309 -9.15 -0.70 0.00
C SER A 309 -8.83 -1.69 1.11
N PRO A 310 -9.83 -2.26 1.78
CA PRO A 310 -9.60 -3.21 2.87
C PRO A 310 -9.32 -4.65 2.38
N GLY A 311 -8.88 -5.50 3.30
CA GLY A 311 -8.81 -6.94 3.11
C GLY A 311 -7.88 -7.37 1.98
N THR A 312 -8.39 -8.20 1.09
CA THR A 312 -7.64 -8.77 -0.05
C THR A 312 -7.27 -7.76 -1.13
N MET A 313 -7.84 -6.56 -1.09
CA MET A 313 -7.52 -5.45 -1.99
C MET A 313 -6.63 -4.39 -1.33
N SER A 314 -6.11 -4.64 -0.14
CA SER A 314 -5.20 -3.73 0.56
C SER A 314 -3.83 -3.65 -0.12
N PHE A 315 -3.10 -2.59 0.19
CA PHE A 315 -1.72 -2.43 -0.27
C PHE A 315 -0.84 -3.64 0.08
N GLU A 316 -0.96 -4.14 1.31
CA GLU A 316 -0.18 -5.28 1.80
C GLU A 316 -0.51 -6.56 1.05
N ALA A 317 -1.79 -6.81 0.77
CA ALA A 317 -2.23 -7.98 0.01
C ALA A 317 -1.71 -7.91 -1.44
N THR A 318 -1.86 -6.75 -2.08
CA THR A 318 -1.32 -6.49 -3.43
C THR A 318 0.19 -6.70 -3.48
N LEU A 319 0.93 -6.16 -2.50
CA LEU A 319 2.40 -6.28 -2.48
C LEU A 319 2.84 -7.74 -2.33
N ARG A 320 2.22 -8.50 -1.45
CA ARG A 320 2.53 -9.93 -1.28
C ARG A 320 2.26 -10.73 -2.55
N HIS A 321 1.17 -10.42 -3.26
CA HIS A 321 0.81 -11.04 -4.54
C HIS A 321 1.83 -10.67 -5.63
N GLU A 322 1.98 -9.37 -5.90
CA GLU A 322 2.82 -8.88 -7.00
C GLU A 322 4.31 -9.12 -6.77
N VAL A 323 4.80 -8.84 -5.56
CA VAL A 323 6.22 -8.91 -5.26
C VAL A 323 6.61 -10.30 -4.74
N GLY A 324 5.88 -10.82 -3.76
CA GLY A 324 6.16 -12.15 -3.18
C GLY A 324 5.81 -13.27 -4.14
N GLY A 325 4.63 -13.21 -4.76
CA GLY A 325 4.11 -14.23 -5.66
C GLY A 325 4.74 -14.18 -7.05
N HIS A 326 4.46 -13.14 -7.84
CA HIS A 326 5.03 -13.01 -9.19
C HIS A 326 6.52 -12.69 -9.14
N GLY A 327 6.93 -11.66 -8.41
CA GLY A 327 8.30 -11.16 -8.42
C GLY A 327 9.31 -12.18 -7.91
N PHE A 328 9.19 -12.63 -6.68
CA PHE A 328 10.10 -13.60 -6.08
C PHE A 328 9.71 -15.04 -6.41
N GLY A 329 8.45 -15.43 -6.19
CA GLY A 329 7.96 -16.80 -6.40
C GLY A 329 7.90 -17.20 -7.88
N ARG A 330 7.86 -16.23 -8.81
CA ARG A 330 7.72 -16.48 -10.24
C ARG A 330 6.44 -17.27 -10.57
N PHE A 331 5.38 -17.06 -9.80
CA PHE A 331 4.12 -17.79 -9.90
C PHE A 331 3.21 -17.17 -10.94
N ALA A 332 2.37 -18.02 -11.55
CA ALA A 332 1.23 -17.61 -12.35
C ALA A 332 0.05 -17.25 -11.42
N ASP A 333 -0.90 -16.49 -11.95
CA ASP A 333 -2.20 -16.29 -11.29
C ASP A 333 -2.98 -17.61 -11.21
N GLU A 334 -3.70 -17.79 -10.10
CA GLU A 334 -4.54 -18.98 -9.88
C GLU A 334 -6.04 -18.67 -9.96
N TYR A 335 -6.43 -17.40 -10.18
CA TYR A 335 -7.81 -16.99 -10.36
C TYR A 335 -8.34 -17.29 -11.77
N ILE A 336 -9.66 -17.27 -11.91
CA ILE A 336 -10.39 -17.63 -13.12
C ILE A 336 -11.22 -16.43 -13.60
N TYR A 337 -11.06 -16.07 -14.88
CA TYR A 337 -11.90 -15.09 -15.58
C TYR A 337 -12.85 -15.75 -16.58
N TYR A 338 -12.34 -16.78 -17.30
CA TYR A 338 -13.02 -17.39 -18.42
C TYR A 338 -13.50 -18.79 -18.04
N ASP A 339 -14.78 -19.09 -18.25
CA ASP A 339 -15.33 -20.45 -18.10
C ASP A 339 -14.99 -21.32 -19.34
N GLU A 340 -13.73 -21.31 -19.72
CA GLU A 340 -13.19 -21.94 -20.93
C GLU A 340 -11.97 -22.78 -20.54
N ALA A 341 -11.55 -23.62 -21.50
CA ALA A 341 -10.31 -24.37 -21.35
C ALA A 341 -9.10 -23.50 -21.74
N LEU A 342 -7.97 -23.75 -21.07
CA LEU A 342 -6.68 -23.15 -21.45
C LEU A 342 -6.40 -23.43 -22.92
N PRO A 343 -6.18 -22.40 -23.77
CA PRO A 343 -5.88 -22.61 -25.17
C PRO A 343 -4.50 -23.26 -25.36
N SER A 344 -4.34 -24.01 -26.46
CA SER A 344 -3.05 -24.59 -26.80
C SER A 344 -2.01 -23.55 -27.24
N SER A 345 -2.47 -22.43 -27.84
CA SER A 345 -1.64 -21.31 -28.30
C SER A 345 -2.43 -20.01 -28.34
N GLY A 346 -1.75 -18.87 -28.37
CA GLY A 346 -2.37 -17.53 -28.36
C GLY A 346 -2.76 -17.05 -26.95
N GLY A 347 -3.03 -15.76 -26.82
CA GLY A 347 -3.31 -15.13 -25.53
C GLY A 347 -2.11 -15.03 -24.58
N SER A 348 -2.30 -14.41 -23.42
CA SER A 348 -1.24 -14.25 -22.42
C SER A 348 -0.84 -15.59 -21.80
N TYR A 349 -1.83 -16.46 -21.50
CA TYR A 349 -1.61 -17.82 -21.01
C TYR A 349 -2.09 -18.84 -22.07
N ASN A 350 -1.25 -19.80 -22.37
CA ASN A 350 -1.56 -20.95 -23.22
C ASN A 350 -0.66 -22.12 -22.86
N ALA A 351 -1.05 -23.35 -23.22
CA ALA A 351 -0.34 -24.55 -22.82
C ALA A 351 1.11 -24.59 -23.36
N THR A 352 1.35 -24.13 -24.59
CA THR A 352 2.69 -24.11 -25.19
C THR A 352 3.64 -23.18 -24.43
N ASN A 353 3.20 -21.95 -24.17
CA ASN A 353 4.00 -20.96 -23.45
C ASN A 353 4.24 -21.42 -21.99
N LEU A 354 3.20 -21.91 -21.30
CA LEU A 354 3.35 -22.40 -19.94
C LEU A 354 4.36 -23.53 -19.84
N ALA A 355 4.35 -24.51 -20.75
CA ALA A 355 5.34 -25.57 -20.80
C ALA A 355 6.77 -25.03 -21.01
N ALA A 356 6.94 -24.05 -21.91
CA ALA A 356 8.23 -23.39 -22.14
C ALA A 356 8.72 -22.64 -20.88
N TRP A 357 7.85 -21.90 -20.21
CA TRP A 357 8.19 -21.17 -18.98
C TRP A 357 8.48 -22.10 -17.80
N GLN A 358 7.74 -23.19 -17.67
CA GLN A 358 8.04 -24.21 -16.67
C GLN A 358 9.40 -24.87 -16.90
N GLY A 359 9.81 -25.03 -18.16
CA GLY A 359 11.14 -25.51 -18.53
C GLY A 359 12.29 -24.64 -18.02
N ILE A 360 12.06 -23.36 -17.76
CA ILE A 360 13.04 -22.44 -17.17
C ILE A 360 12.73 -22.11 -15.69
N GLY A 361 11.87 -22.88 -15.01
CA GLY A 361 11.57 -22.73 -13.59
C GLY A 361 10.58 -21.62 -13.25
N GLN A 362 9.77 -21.15 -14.22
CA GLN A 362 8.69 -20.21 -14.00
C GLN A 362 7.35 -20.97 -13.82
N TYR A 363 6.38 -20.35 -13.16
CA TYR A 363 5.01 -20.86 -13.06
C TYR A 363 4.87 -22.29 -12.53
N LEU A 364 5.75 -22.67 -11.62
CA LEU A 364 5.72 -24.01 -11.00
C LEU A 364 4.61 -24.16 -9.93
N ASN A 365 3.78 -23.15 -9.76
CA ASN A 365 2.56 -23.21 -8.92
C ASN A 365 1.34 -23.76 -9.66
N VAL A 366 1.44 -23.98 -10.97
CA VAL A 366 0.37 -24.57 -11.78
C VAL A 366 0.86 -25.79 -12.55
N SER A 367 -0.05 -26.72 -12.88
CA SER A 367 0.26 -27.94 -13.62
C SER A 367 -0.60 -28.03 -14.89
N LEU A 368 0.01 -28.47 -15.99
CA LEU A 368 -0.70 -28.78 -17.24
C LEU A 368 -1.30 -30.20 -17.26
N ALA A 369 -1.10 -30.97 -16.20
CA ALA A 369 -1.65 -32.31 -16.04
C ALA A 369 -2.13 -32.51 -14.59
N ASN A 370 -3.12 -33.38 -14.41
CA ASN A 370 -3.69 -33.74 -13.12
C ASN A 370 -3.18 -35.11 -12.61
N VAL A 371 -1.94 -35.45 -12.91
CA VAL A 371 -1.31 -36.71 -12.51
C VAL A 371 0.02 -36.41 -11.83
N THR A 372 0.33 -37.19 -10.79
CA THR A 372 1.46 -36.96 -9.89
C THR A 372 2.79 -36.86 -10.63
N ASP A 373 3.09 -37.78 -11.53
CA ASP A 373 4.40 -37.85 -12.23
C ASP A 373 4.63 -36.69 -13.19
N GLN A 374 3.58 -35.92 -13.56
CA GLN A 374 3.67 -34.76 -14.43
C GLN A 374 3.48 -33.44 -13.67
N ALA A 375 3.20 -33.49 -12.37
CA ALA A 375 3.13 -32.31 -11.53
C ALA A 375 4.49 -31.61 -11.41
N PRO A 376 4.54 -30.29 -11.20
CA PRO A 376 5.79 -29.56 -10.94
C PRO A 376 6.60 -30.18 -9.82
N SER A 377 7.93 -30.12 -9.94
CA SER A 377 8.84 -30.81 -9.01
C SER A 377 8.69 -30.37 -7.54
N ASN A 378 8.24 -29.17 -7.29
CA ASN A 378 7.96 -28.65 -5.95
C ASN A 378 6.65 -29.17 -5.35
N TRP A 379 5.79 -29.84 -6.13
CA TRP A 379 4.57 -30.51 -5.62
C TRP A 379 4.85 -31.94 -5.18
N GLN A 380 5.84 -32.60 -5.79
CA GLN A 380 6.10 -34.03 -5.61
C GLN A 380 6.25 -34.46 -4.14
N PRO A 381 7.02 -33.75 -3.27
CA PRO A 381 7.13 -34.13 -1.87
C PRO A 381 5.81 -34.11 -1.11
N PHE A 382 4.94 -33.14 -1.43
CA PHE A 382 3.62 -32.98 -0.82
C PHE A 382 2.65 -34.08 -1.25
N LEU A 383 2.63 -34.39 -2.55
CA LEU A 383 1.79 -35.47 -3.09
C LEU A 383 2.23 -36.85 -2.59
N ALA A 384 3.48 -36.98 -2.16
CA ALA A 384 4.01 -38.20 -1.53
C ALA A 384 3.71 -38.29 -0.03
N ASP A 385 3.28 -37.19 0.61
CA ASP A 385 2.96 -37.11 2.06
C ASP A 385 1.57 -36.50 2.30
N PRO A 386 0.50 -37.15 1.83
CA PRO A 386 -0.86 -36.64 1.97
C PRO A 386 -1.40 -36.69 3.42
N GLU A 387 -0.69 -37.36 4.34
CA GLU A 387 -1.05 -37.36 5.76
C GLU A 387 -0.70 -36.02 6.43
N THR A 388 0.46 -35.48 6.10
CA THR A 388 0.91 -34.18 6.61
C THR A 388 0.28 -33.01 5.85
N TYR A 389 0.05 -33.17 4.54
CA TYR A 389 -0.45 -32.12 3.64
C TYR A 389 -1.71 -32.54 2.88
N PRO A 390 -2.81 -32.82 3.57
CA PRO A 390 -4.06 -33.31 2.96
C PRO A 390 -4.72 -32.31 2.01
N GLU A 391 -4.38 -31.01 2.08
CA GLU A 391 -4.93 -29.98 1.23
C GLU A 391 -4.29 -29.96 -0.16
N VAL A 392 -3.13 -30.59 -0.35
CA VAL A 392 -2.41 -30.57 -1.64
C VAL A 392 -2.94 -31.65 -2.58
N GLY A 393 -3.30 -31.23 -3.77
CA GLY A 393 -3.87 -32.12 -4.81
C GLY A 393 -3.89 -31.41 -6.16
N PHE A 394 -4.92 -31.70 -6.95
CA PHE A 394 -5.13 -31.09 -8.26
C PHE A 394 -6.52 -30.42 -8.30
N PHE A 395 -6.52 -29.08 -8.24
CA PHE A 395 -7.74 -28.27 -8.31
C PHE A 395 -7.78 -27.59 -9.67
N GLU A 396 -8.77 -27.92 -10.49
CA GLU A 396 -8.88 -27.38 -11.84
C GLU A 396 -9.21 -25.90 -11.84
N GLY A 397 -8.57 -25.16 -12.73
CA GLY A 397 -8.71 -23.72 -12.92
C GLY A 397 -7.53 -22.92 -12.36
N ALA A 398 -6.87 -22.20 -13.26
CA ALA A 398 -5.79 -21.23 -13.00
C ALA A 398 -5.49 -20.45 -14.29
N CYS A 399 -4.53 -19.52 -14.26
CA CYS A 399 -4.09 -18.76 -15.43
C CYS A 399 -5.26 -18.11 -16.18
N THR A 400 -6.24 -17.64 -15.43
CA THR A 400 -7.50 -17.03 -15.92
C THR A 400 -8.51 -17.99 -16.56
N TYR A 401 -8.20 -19.27 -16.73
CA TYR A 401 -9.06 -20.28 -17.37
C TYR A 401 -9.60 -21.31 -16.36
N ALA A 402 -10.83 -21.73 -16.57
CA ALA A 402 -11.51 -22.68 -15.66
C ALA A 402 -11.10 -24.14 -15.85
N LYS A 403 -10.57 -24.53 -17.03
CA LYS A 403 -10.33 -25.92 -17.40
C LYS A 403 -8.97 -26.14 -18.05
N GLY A 404 -8.44 -27.34 -17.92
CA GLY A 404 -7.21 -27.78 -18.59
C GLY A 404 -5.92 -27.27 -17.94
N ILE A 405 -6.01 -26.74 -16.73
CA ILE A 405 -4.88 -26.32 -15.91
C ILE A 405 -5.25 -26.46 -14.43
N TRP A 406 -4.30 -26.84 -13.61
CA TRP A 406 -4.56 -27.18 -12.20
C TRP A 406 -3.63 -26.40 -11.29
N ARG A 407 -4.13 -26.02 -10.10
CA ARG A 407 -3.38 -25.45 -8.97
C ARG A 407 -3.27 -26.50 -7.85
N ALA A 408 -2.28 -26.30 -6.96
CA ALA A 408 -1.92 -27.31 -5.95
C ALA A 408 -2.93 -27.40 -4.79
N GLU A 409 -3.58 -26.30 -4.46
CA GLU A 409 -4.58 -26.22 -3.39
C GLU A 409 -5.80 -25.42 -3.86
N GLN A 410 -6.89 -25.50 -3.10
CA GLN A 410 -8.12 -24.81 -3.46
C GLN A 410 -7.94 -23.29 -3.47
N ASN A 411 -7.12 -22.75 -2.57
CA ASN A 411 -6.86 -21.32 -2.49
C ASN A 411 -5.40 -21.02 -2.15
N SER A 412 -4.99 -19.79 -2.44
CA SER A 412 -3.68 -19.22 -2.10
C SER A 412 -3.72 -17.71 -2.33
N ILE A 413 -2.63 -17.03 -2.00
CA ILE A 413 -2.49 -15.60 -2.33
C ILE A 413 -2.57 -15.33 -3.85
N MET A 414 -2.18 -16.29 -4.70
CA MET A 414 -2.25 -16.16 -6.16
C MET A 414 -3.65 -16.35 -6.73
N ASN A 415 -4.62 -16.77 -5.89
CA ASN A 415 -6.02 -16.93 -6.27
C ASN A 415 -6.88 -15.74 -5.76
N ASP A 416 -7.05 -15.62 -4.45
CA ASP A 416 -7.97 -14.66 -3.84
C ASP A 416 -7.26 -13.60 -2.96
N ASN A 417 -5.96 -13.40 -3.12
CA ASN A 417 -5.13 -12.57 -2.25
C ASN A 417 -5.26 -12.88 -0.75
N VAL A 418 -5.59 -14.12 -0.43
CA VAL A 418 -5.57 -14.60 0.97
C VAL A 418 -4.15 -14.55 1.53
N ARG A 419 -4.04 -14.37 2.83
CA ARG A 419 -2.74 -14.16 3.47
C ARG A 419 -1.97 -15.45 3.72
N TYR A 420 -1.74 -16.26 2.70
CA TYR A 420 -0.79 -17.39 2.76
C TYR A 420 -0.37 -17.83 1.36
N PHE A 421 0.85 -18.35 1.27
CA PHE A 421 1.30 -19.20 0.17
C PHE A 421 0.93 -20.64 0.48
N ASN A 422 0.42 -21.38 -0.49
CA ASN A 422 0.14 -22.81 -0.32
C ASN A 422 1.46 -23.61 -0.13
N GLY A 423 1.36 -24.86 0.27
CA GLY A 423 2.52 -25.68 0.58
C GLY A 423 3.57 -25.70 -0.54
N PRO A 424 3.24 -26.12 -1.77
CA PRO A 424 4.16 -26.12 -2.90
C PRO A 424 4.76 -24.75 -3.27
N GLN A 425 3.98 -23.67 -3.15
CA GLN A 425 4.48 -22.30 -3.35
C GLN A 425 5.52 -21.93 -2.28
N ALA A 426 5.21 -22.16 -1.03
CA ALA A 426 6.10 -21.86 0.09
C ALA A 426 7.40 -22.66 0.01
N TYR A 427 7.33 -23.94 -0.35
CA TYR A 427 8.51 -24.78 -0.57
C TYR A 427 9.39 -24.27 -1.71
N PHE A 428 8.79 -23.82 -2.80
CA PHE A 428 9.54 -23.19 -3.90
C PHE A 428 10.24 -21.91 -3.43
N ILE A 429 9.54 -21.03 -2.69
CA ILE A 429 10.13 -19.81 -2.12
C ILE A 429 11.29 -20.15 -1.18
N TYR A 430 11.09 -21.08 -0.26
CA TYR A 430 12.13 -21.57 0.66
C TYR A 430 13.36 -22.05 -0.10
N ARG A 431 13.19 -22.96 -1.07
CA ARG A 431 14.29 -23.46 -1.89
C ARG A 431 15.05 -22.34 -2.60
N LYS A 432 14.33 -21.37 -3.15
CA LYS A 432 14.93 -20.22 -3.84
C LYS A 432 15.73 -19.34 -2.88
N ILE A 433 15.21 -19.05 -1.68
CA ILE A 433 15.95 -18.30 -0.65
C ILE A 433 17.26 -19.01 -0.31
N LYS A 434 17.22 -20.30 0.02
CA LYS A 434 18.41 -21.10 0.37
C LYS A 434 19.42 -21.11 -0.76
N THR A 435 18.97 -21.38 -1.99
CA THR A 435 19.83 -21.42 -3.18
C THR A 435 20.52 -20.08 -3.45
N LEU A 436 19.76 -18.98 -3.40
CA LEU A 436 20.32 -17.62 -3.60
C LEU A 436 21.28 -17.23 -2.48
N SER A 437 21.11 -17.80 -1.31
CA SER A 437 21.99 -17.61 -0.15
C SER A 437 23.18 -18.59 -0.12
N ASN A 438 23.39 -19.35 -1.18
CA ASN A 438 24.44 -20.37 -1.29
C ASN A 438 24.33 -21.46 -0.20
N GLU A 439 23.10 -21.81 0.15
CA GLU A 439 22.76 -22.89 1.10
C GLU A 439 22.01 -24.01 0.37
N THR A 440 22.15 -25.23 0.85
CA THR A 440 21.47 -26.40 0.27
C THR A 440 20.10 -26.55 0.92
N PRO A 441 18.99 -26.41 0.18
CA PRO A 441 17.66 -26.64 0.73
C PRO A 441 17.42 -28.16 0.97
N SER A 442 16.71 -28.52 2.04
CA SER A 442 16.24 -29.88 2.27
C SER A 442 14.73 -29.90 2.57
N TRP A 443 14.10 -31.03 2.23
CA TRP A 443 12.68 -31.25 2.52
C TRP A 443 12.43 -31.32 4.04
N GLU A 444 13.30 -32.04 4.76
CA GLU A 444 13.22 -32.23 6.20
C GLU A 444 13.30 -30.89 6.95
N GLU A 445 14.21 -29.99 6.52
CA GLU A 445 14.31 -28.64 7.10
C GLU A 445 13.03 -27.83 6.84
N PHE A 446 12.50 -27.90 5.62
CA PHE A 446 11.25 -27.22 5.29
C PHE A 446 10.11 -27.70 6.18
N VAL A 447 9.87 -29.00 6.26
CA VAL A 447 8.78 -29.59 7.07
C VAL A 447 8.93 -29.22 8.54
N ALA A 448 10.15 -29.26 9.08
CA ALA A 448 10.41 -28.90 10.48
C ALA A 448 10.04 -27.43 10.80
N ASN A 449 10.07 -26.53 9.80
CA ASN A 449 9.83 -25.11 9.96
C ASN A 449 8.44 -24.65 9.43
N ASP A 450 7.66 -25.50 8.76
CA ASP A 450 6.42 -25.14 8.06
C ASP A 450 5.20 -24.88 8.99
N ALA A 451 5.31 -25.19 10.28
CA ALA A 451 4.20 -25.06 11.23
C ALA A 451 3.61 -23.64 11.33
N ALA A 452 4.42 -22.60 11.08
CA ALA A 452 3.94 -21.22 11.09
C ALA A 452 3.03 -20.93 9.87
N ARG A 453 3.43 -21.38 8.68
CA ARG A 453 2.63 -21.27 7.45
C ARG A 453 1.32 -22.04 7.55
N ILE A 454 1.36 -23.28 8.05
CA ILE A 454 0.15 -24.09 8.27
C ILE A 454 -0.85 -23.35 9.17
N ARG A 455 -0.37 -22.70 10.23
CA ARG A 455 -1.23 -21.87 11.09
C ARG A 455 -1.79 -20.64 10.36
N GLU A 456 -0.99 -19.96 9.53
CA GLU A 456 -1.48 -18.84 8.70
C GLU A 456 -2.59 -19.29 7.76
N GLN A 457 -2.39 -20.42 7.08
CA GLN A 457 -3.37 -21.02 6.17
C GLN A 457 -4.66 -21.36 6.91
N ALA A 458 -4.57 -22.03 8.06
CA ALA A 458 -5.75 -22.38 8.88
C ALA A 458 -6.52 -21.13 9.35
N ASN A 459 -5.80 -20.07 9.75
CA ASN A 459 -6.40 -18.81 10.15
C ASN A 459 -7.09 -18.11 8.97
N ALA A 460 -6.46 -18.06 7.80
CA ALA A 460 -7.03 -17.45 6.61
C ALA A 460 -8.27 -18.19 6.10
N ASN A 461 -8.31 -19.51 6.22
CA ASN A 461 -9.44 -20.35 5.81
C ASN A 461 -10.56 -20.40 6.87
N SER A 462 -10.35 -19.83 8.05
CA SER A 462 -11.39 -19.81 9.08
C SER A 462 -12.58 -18.92 8.68
N ALA A 463 -13.80 -19.36 8.99
CA ALA A 463 -15.05 -18.64 8.68
C ALA A 463 -15.06 -17.19 9.23
N THR A 464 -14.26 -16.88 10.25
CA THR A 464 -14.17 -15.54 10.86
C THR A 464 -13.48 -14.55 9.92
N VAL A 465 -12.49 -14.99 9.14
CA VAL A 465 -11.80 -14.13 8.16
C VAL A 465 -12.62 -13.96 6.91
N GLN A 466 -13.29 -14.99 6.44
CA GLN A 466 -14.25 -14.92 5.31
C GLN A 466 -15.43 -13.99 5.59
N ASN A 467 -15.87 -13.92 6.86
CA ASN A 467 -16.95 -13.02 7.28
C ASN A 467 -16.49 -11.58 7.56
N ALA A 468 -15.19 -11.34 7.73
CA ALA A 468 -14.63 -10.00 7.88
C ALA A 468 -14.50 -9.25 6.52
N LEU A 469 -14.48 -9.97 5.43
CA LEU A 469 -14.84 -9.45 4.11
C LEU A 469 -16.36 -9.23 4.17
N GLY A 470 -16.78 -7.98 4.37
CA GLY A 470 -18.21 -7.63 4.49
C GLY A 470 -19.01 -8.36 3.41
N ALA A 471 -20.15 -8.94 3.77
CA ALA A 471 -21.00 -9.67 2.85
C ALA A 471 -21.34 -8.76 1.66
N GLY A 472 -20.62 -8.87 0.55
CA GLY A 472 -20.82 -8.09 -0.67
C GLY A 472 -19.58 -7.59 -1.41
N GLU A 473 -18.40 -7.51 -0.81
CA GLU A 473 -17.19 -7.14 -1.55
C GLU A 473 -16.59 -8.35 -2.26
N LYS A 474 -16.84 -8.44 -3.56
CA LYS A 474 -16.22 -9.45 -4.41
C LYS A 474 -14.75 -9.05 -4.64
N PHE A 475 -13.82 -9.97 -4.40
CA PHE A 475 -12.43 -9.80 -4.80
C PHE A 475 -12.35 -9.46 -6.29
N ILE A 476 -11.59 -8.42 -6.60
CA ILE A 476 -11.32 -8.01 -7.97
C ILE A 476 -9.89 -8.46 -8.26
N PRO A 477 -9.70 -9.41 -9.17
CA PRO A 477 -8.38 -9.87 -9.52
C PRO A 477 -7.50 -8.75 -10.07
N LEU A 478 -6.20 -8.84 -9.80
CA LEU A 478 -5.19 -7.97 -10.38
C LEU A 478 -4.96 -8.32 -11.85
N ALA A 479 -4.34 -7.42 -12.61
CA ALA A 479 -3.95 -7.72 -13.98
C ALA A 479 -2.82 -8.76 -13.98
N PRO A 480 -2.80 -9.70 -14.95
CA PRO A 480 -1.70 -10.65 -15.07
C PRO A 480 -0.33 -9.98 -15.17
N PRO A 481 0.75 -10.63 -14.72
CA PRO A 481 2.08 -10.05 -14.79
C PRO A 481 2.51 -9.81 -16.25
N ILE A 482 3.34 -8.79 -16.44
CA ILE A 482 3.95 -8.49 -17.75
C ILE A 482 5.22 -9.31 -17.88
N LEU A 483 5.31 -10.12 -18.95
CA LEU A 483 6.43 -11.01 -19.22
C LEU A 483 7.32 -10.45 -20.31
N ILE A 484 8.61 -10.27 -20.02
CA ILE A 484 9.58 -9.70 -20.96
C ILE A 484 10.76 -10.67 -21.14
N GLY A 485 11.13 -10.92 -22.42
CA GLY A 485 12.25 -11.80 -22.74
C GLY A 485 12.08 -13.24 -22.27
N MET A 486 10.83 -13.71 -22.16
CA MET A 486 10.50 -15.10 -21.85
C MET A 486 10.55 -15.95 -23.14
N PRO A 487 10.85 -17.26 -23.05
CA PRO A 487 10.70 -18.17 -24.19
C PRO A 487 9.26 -18.12 -24.71
N GLN A 488 9.11 -18.02 -26.00
CA GLN A 488 7.80 -18.06 -26.68
C GLN A 488 7.49 -19.47 -27.12
#